data_f9c28359bef152740f59abd0b7c530de
#
_entry.id   f9c28359bef152740f59abd0b7c530de
#
_cell.length_a   1.000
_cell.length_b   1.000
_cell.length_c   1.000
_cell.angle_alpha   90.00
_cell.angle_beta   90.00
_cell.angle_gamma   90.00
#
_symmetry.space_group_name_H-M   'P 1'
#
loop_
_entity.id
_entity.type
_entity.pdbx_description
1 polymer ?
#
loop_
_entity_poly.entity_id
_entity_poly.type
_entity_poly.pdbx_seq_one_letter_code
_entity_poly.pdbx_strand_id
1 'polypeptide(L)'
;MRYIGDPKFLATMESKESAFITNRGKSVASLQAPGSIKVAAGVGFLEALAIAGYSVIMIISAGASETGMGRIIALAIFFLVIAAVIAFSACKLLAGKPSARSMLLVWQLFAVILGVQTVVGGQLFIGLLAVFLGGLAIMMLFSSSVNAFFEAHSSGRSFDRDL
;
A
#
# COMPACT_ATOMS: atom_id res chain seq x y z
N MET A 1 -53.26 -16.07 3.22
CA MET A 1 -52.26 -17.08 3.58
C MET A 1 -51.72 -17.71 2.29
N ARG A 2 -50.46 -17.37 1.90
CA ARG A 2 -49.85 -18.04 0.74
C ARG A 2 -49.31 -19.39 1.20
N TYR A 3 -49.79 -20.48 0.57
CA TYR A 3 -49.40 -21.85 0.87
C TYR A 3 -47.88 -22.03 0.63
N ILE A 4 -47.18 -22.59 1.60
CA ILE A 4 -45.72 -22.89 1.57
C ILE A 4 -45.36 -23.92 0.45
N GLY A 5 -46.35 -24.51 -0.23
CA GLY A 5 -46.17 -25.46 -1.32
C GLY A 5 -46.36 -24.94 -2.74
N ASP A 6 -46.49 -23.60 -2.94
CA ASP A 6 -46.63 -23.03 -4.28
C ASP A 6 -45.27 -23.11 -5.01
N PRO A 7 -45.22 -23.81 -6.18
CA PRO A 7 -43.98 -23.96 -6.94
C PRO A 7 -43.34 -22.59 -7.34
N LYS A 8 -44.15 -21.55 -7.50
CA LYS A 8 -43.67 -20.19 -7.74
C LYS A 8 -43.00 -19.58 -6.51
N PHE A 9 -43.47 -19.91 -5.30
CA PHE A 9 -42.86 -19.46 -4.06
C PHE A 9 -41.50 -20.15 -3.85
N LEU A 10 -41.40 -21.44 -4.08
CA LEU A 10 -40.15 -22.19 -3.97
C LEU A 10 -39.11 -21.70 -4.98
N ALA A 11 -39.46 -21.47 -6.24
CA ALA A 11 -38.57 -20.92 -7.27
C ALA A 11 -38.09 -19.52 -6.93
N THR A 12 -38.93 -18.70 -6.29
CA THR A 12 -38.52 -17.35 -5.84
C THR A 12 -37.54 -17.41 -4.66
N MET A 13 -37.69 -18.32 -3.75
CA MET A 13 -36.78 -18.54 -2.62
C MET A 13 -35.44 -19.06 -3.09
N GLU A 14 -35.42 -20.03 -4.00
CA GLU A 14 -34.20 -20.58 -4.59
C GLU A 14 -33.43 -19.54 -5.39
N SER A 15 -34.15 -18.70 -6.16
CA SER A 15 -33.54 -17.55 -6.88
C SER A 15 -32.94 -16.52 -5.91
N LYS A 16 -33.59 -16.22 -4.79
CA LYS A 16 -33.06 -15.31 -3.77
C LYS A 16 -31.84 -15.86 -3.06
N GLU A 17 -31.89 -17.17 -2.75
CA GLU A 17 -30.77 -17.86 -2.09
C GLU A 17 -29.54 -17.91 -2.99
N SER A 18 -29.71 -18.24 -4.27
CA SER A 18 -28.61 -18.25 -5.25
C SER A 18 -28.03 -16.84 -5.46
N ALA A 19 -28.87 -15.82 -5.52
CA ALA A 19 -28.44 -14.42 -5.61
C ALA A 19 -27.68 -13.98 -4.33
N PHE A 20 -28.13 -14.43 -3.16
CA PHE A 20 -27.46 -14.14 -1.89
C PHE A 20 -26.10 -14.81 -1.80
N ILE A 21 -25.97 -16.09 -2.18
CA ILE A 21 -24.71 -16.84 -2.22
C ILE A 21 -23.74 -16.20 -3.23
N THR A 22 -24.22 -15.83 -4.42
CA THR A 22 -23.42 -15.17 -5.44
C THR A 22 -22.90 -13.81 -4.97
N ASN A 23 -23.74 -13.03 -4.28
CA ASN A 23 -23.38 -11.73 -3.75
C ASN A 23 -22.37 -11.84 -2.58
N ARG A 24 -22.52 -12.87 -1.75
CA ARG A 24 -21.57 -13.19 -0.68
C ARG A 24 -20.21 -13.62 -1.23
N GLY A 25 -20.19 -14.42 -2.30
CA GLY A 25 -18.95 -14.81 -3.00
C GLY A 25 -18.22 -13.58 -3.60
N LYS A 26 -18.96 -12.66 -4.19
CA LYS A 26 -18.39 -11.38 -4.69
C LYS A 26 -17.85 -10.50 -3.57
N SER A 27 -18.55 -10.44 -2.43
CA SER A 27 -18.12 -9.68 -1.25
C SER A 27 -16.82 -10.23 -0.66
N VAL A 28 -16.67 -11.56 -0.57
CA VAL A 28 -15.43 -12.19 -0.07
C VAL A 28 -14.27 -12.00 -1.05
N ALA A 29 -14.52 -12.09 -2.36
CA ALA A 29 -13.49 -11.83 -3.37
C ALA A 29 -13.00 -10.37 -3.34
N SER A 30 -13.87 -9.41 -2.99
CA SER A 30 -13.51 -7.99 -2.84
C SER A 30 -12.67 -7.68 -1.59
N LEU A 31 -12.61 -8.60 -0.62
CA LEU A 31 -11.78 -8.47 0.58
C LEU A 31 -10.31 -8.83 0.33
N GLN A 32 -9.99 -9.48 -0.78
CA GLN A 32 -8.60 -9.74 -1.16
C GLN A 32 -7.97 -8.49 -1.79
N ALA A 33 -6.80 -8.13 -1.28
CA ALA A 33 -6.05 -7.00 -1.84
C ALA A 33 -5.74 -7.25 -3.33
N PRO A 34 -6.17 -6.37 -4.25
CA PRO A 34 -5.88 -6.51 -5.67
C PRO A 34 -4.38 -6.47 -5.94
N GLY A 35 -3.97 -7.06 -7.09
CA GLY A 35 -2.57 -7.14 -7.47
C GLY A 35 -1.85 -5.78 -7.47
N SER A 36 -2.54 -4.72 -7.87
CA SER A 36 -2.00 -3.34 -7.85
C SER A 36 -1.64 -2.86 -6.45
N ILE A 37 -2.41 -3.19 -5.42
CA ILE A 37 -2.07 -2.89 -4.02
C ILE A 37 -0.83 -3.67 -3.57
N LYS A 38 -0.74 -4.95 -3.95
CA LYS A 38 0.42 -5.79 -3.61
C LYS A 38 1.70 -5.26 -4.25
N VAL A 39 1.63 -4.82 -5.52
CA VAL A 39 2.76 -4.22 -6.22
C VAL A 39 3.16 -2.90 -5.57
N ALA A 40 2.23 -1.99 -5.30
CA ALA A 40 2.53 -0.72 -4.64
C ALA A 40 3.12 -0.91 -3.23
N ALA A 41 2.59 -1.84 -2.45
CA ALA A 41 3.15 -2.19 -1.14
C ALA A 41 4.53 -2.83 -1.26
N GLY A 42 4.74 -3.70 -2.26
CA GLY A 42 6.02 -4.33 -2.55
C GLY A 42 7.11 -3.31 -2.89
N VAL A 43 6.79 -2.31 -3.72
CA VAL A 43 7.70 -1.19 -4.01
C VAL A 43 8.04 -0.43 -2.73
N GLY A 44 7.03 -0.08 -1.90
CA GLY A 44 7.26 0.59 -0.62
C GLY A 44 8.16 -0.21 0.33
N PHE A 45 7.99 -1.54 0.40
CA PHE A 45 8.89 -2.41 1.19
C PHE A 45 10.30 -2.44 0.64
N LEU A 46 10.46 -2.51 -0.68
CA LEU A 46 11.78 -2.51 -1.33
C LEU A 46 12.52 -1.19 -1.03
N GLU A 47 11.84 -0.06 -1.14
CA GLU A 47 12.39 1.25 -0.81
C GLU A 47 12.75 1.36 0.67
N ALA A 48 11.88 0.91 1.58
CA ALA A 48 12.14 0.89 3.01
C ALA A 48 13.40 0.05 3.33
N LEU A 49 13.54 -1.11 2.69
CA LEU A 49 14.69 -1.98 2.85
C LEU A 49 15.97 -1.33 2.32
N ALA A 50 15.91 -0.66 1.17
CA ALA A 50 17.05 0.05 0.59
C ALA A 50 17.52 1.20 1.49
N ILE A 51 16.57 2.00 2.03
CA ILE A 51 16.89 3.10 2.96
C ILE A 51 17.46 2.56 4.27
N ALA A 52 16.87 1.50 4.82
CA ALA A 52 17.39 0.88 6.04
C ALA A 52 18.79 0.30 5.83
N GLY A 53 19.03 -0.38 4.73
CA GLY A 53 20.35 -0.90 4.36
C GLY A 53 21.39 0.22 4.21
N TYR A 54 21.03 1.30 3.53
CA TYR A 54 21.89 2.48 3.41
C TYR A 54 22.21 3.09 4.78
N SER A 55 21.23 3.16 5.69
CA SER A 55 21.42 3.68 7.04
C SER A 55 22.40 2.84 7.85
N VAL A 56 22.33 1.52 7.72
CA VAL A 56 23.28 0.59 8.37
C VAL A 56 24.70 0.81 7.83
N ILE A 57 24.86 0.94 6.52
CA ILE A 57 26.15 1.23 5.89
C ILE A 57 26.71 2.56 6.43
N MET A 58 25.88 3.61 6.54
CA MET A 58 26.28 4.89 7.13
C MET A 58 26.81 4.74 8.56
N ILE A 59 26.14 3.95 9.41
CA ILE A 59 26.55 3.71 10.79
C ILE A 59 27.91 3.01 10.85
N ILE A 60 28.10 1.97 10.00
CA ILE A 60 29.36 1.24 9.93
C ILE A 60 30.49 2.15 9.47
N SER A 61 30.22 2.98 8.46
CA SER A 61 31.20 3.93 7.90
C SER A 61 31.54 5.10 8.86
N ALA A 62 30.64 5.43 9.78
CA ALA A 62 30.85 6.50 10.74
C ALA A 62 32.02 6.22 11.69
N GLY A 63 32.29 4.94 12.01
CA GLY A 63 33.44 4.54 12.83
C GLY A 63 34.80 4.83 12.22
N ALA A 64 34.88 5.03 10.89
CA ALA A 64 36.11 5.36 10.18
C ALA A 64 36.33 6.88 9.98
N SER A 65 35.39 7.71 10.43
CA SER A 65 35.41 9.17 10.20
C SER A 65 35.87 9.93 11.44
N GLU A 66 36.98 10.64 11.37
CA GLU A 66 37.51 11.46 12.49
C GLU A 66 36.64 12.66 12.84
N THR A 67 35.80 13.11 11.92
CA THR A 67 35.00 14.33 12.07
C THR A 67 33.52 14.05 11.85
N GLY A 68 32.71 14.22 12.92
CA GLY A 68 31.23 14.27 12.78
C GLY A 68 30.48 12.95 12.95
N MET A 69 31.05 11.97 13.62
CA MET A 69 30.38 10.68 13.93
C MET A 69 28.95 10.87 14.45
N GLY A 70 28.73 11.80 15.39
CA GLY A 70 27.39 12.06 15.94
C GLY A 70 26.39 12.53 14.89
N ARG A 71 26.82 13.34 13.92
CA ARG A 71 25.96 13.82 12.83
C ARG A 71 25.59 12.69 11.87
N ILE A 72 26.54 11.82 11.53
CA ILE A 72 26.29 10.67 10.66
C ILE A 72 25.32 9.69 11.33
N ILE A 73 25.52 9.41 12.60
CA ILE A 73 24.63 8.53 13.39
C ILE A 73 23.21 9.13 13.48
N ALA A 74 23.11 10.44 13.78
CA ALA A 74 21.81 11.11 13.84
C ALA A 74 21.07 11.04 12.51
N LEU A 75 21.77 11.23 11.38
CA LEU A 75 21.21 11.13 10.04
C LEU A 75 20.79 9.69 9.70
N ALA A 76 21.59 8.71 10.07
CA ALA A 76 21.27 7.30 9.87
C ALA A 76 20.02 6.88 10.68
N ILE A 77 19.90 7.32 11.94
CA ILE A 77 18.69 7.10 12.76
C ILE A 77 17.48 7.75 12.10
N PHE A 78 17.61 8.96 11.60
CA PHE A 78 16.53 9.64 10.88
C PHE A 78 16.05 8.84 9.67
N PHE A 79 16.96 8.32 8.84
CA PHE A 79 16.59 7.46 7.72
C PHE A 79 15.97 6.13 8.15
N LEU A 80 16.41 5.54 9.25
CA LEU A 80 15.77 4.33 9.81
C LEU A 80 14.33 4.60 10.25
N VAL A 81 14.05 5.75 10.84
CA VAL A 81 12.68 6.16 11.19
C VAL A 81 11.82 6.31 9.92
N ILE A 82 12.36 6.95 8.88
CA ILE A 82 11.65 7.06 7.58
C ILE A 82 11.36 5.67 7.00
N ALA A 83 12.34 4.78 6.97
CA ALA A 83 12.17 3.42 6.49
C ALA A 83 11.07 2.67 7.26
N ALA A 84 11.04 2.81 8.58
CA ALA A 84 10.01 2.21 9.44
C ALA A 84 8.60 2.77 9.11
N VAL A 85 8.47 4.07 8.90
CA VAL A 85 7.20 4.72 8.53
C VAL A 85 6.70 4.23 7.17
N ILE A 86 7.59 4.09 6.19
CA ILE A 86 7.23 3.58 4.84
C ILE A 86 6.79 2.12 4.95
N ALA A 87 7.56 1.26 5.63
CA ALA A 87 7.22 -0.15 5.82
C ALA A 87 5.87 -0.32 6.54
N PHE A 88 5.63 0.46 7.60
CA PHE A 88 4.38 0.46 8.33
C PHE A 88 3.20 0.91 7.45
N SER A 89 3.41 1.91 6.59
CA SER A 89 2.40 2.38 5.64
C SER A 89 2.09 1.32 4.59
N ALA A 90 3.10 0.59 4.09
CA ALA A 90 2.92 -0.53 3.18
C ALA A 90 2.12 -1.68 3.82
N CYS A 91 2.39 -2.02 5.09
CA CYS A 91 1.58 -2.99 5.84
C CYS A 91 0.12 -2.54 5.98
N LYS A 92 -0.12 -1.28 6.33
CA LYS A 92 -1.48 -0.72 6.45
C LYS A 92 -2.21 -0.64 5.11
N LEU A 93 -1.49 -0.42 4.00
CA LEU A 93 -2.05 -0.46 2.67
C LEU A 93 -2.60 -1.85 2.34
N LEU A 94 -1.83 -2.90 2.63
CA LEU A 94 -2.27 -4.29 2.46
C LEU A 94 -3.48 -4.62 3.34
N ALA A 95 -3.59 -4.01 4.51
CA ALA A 95 -4.73 -4.14 5.41
C ALA A 95 -5.95 -3.28 5.01
N GLY A 96 -5.95 -2.64 3.84
CA GLY A 96 -7.07 -1.87 3.31
C GLY A 96 -7.37 -0.57 4.07
N LYS A 97 -6.37 0.04 4.73
CA LYS A 97 -6.56 1.31 5.44
C LYS A 97 -6.35 2.48 4.48
N PRO A 98 -7.36 3.34 4.23
CA PRO A 98 -7.27 4.42 3.23
C PRO A 98 -6.21 5.48 3.58
N SER A 99 -5.94 5.73 4.86
CA SER A 99 -4.87 6.65 5.30
C SER A 99 -3.48 6.24 4.84
N ALA A 100 -3.22 4.93 4.69
CA ALA A 100 -1.94 4.43 4.20
C ALA A 100 -1.70 4.75 2.73
N ARG A 101 -2.77 4.83 1.92
CA ARG A 101 -2.69 5.21 0.51
C ARG A 101 -2.13 6.63 0.35
N SER A 102 -2.66 7.59 1.10
CA SER A 102 -2.19 8.98 1.06
C SER A 102 -0.75 9.11 1.51
N MET A 103 -0.37 8.39 2.56
CA MET A 103 1.00 8.40 3.09
C MET A 103 2.00 7.86 2.07
N LEU A 104 1.68 6.72 1.43
CA LEU A 104 2.51 6.14 0.39
C LEU A 104 2.57 7.02 -0.87
N LEU A 105 1.48 7.66 -1.27
CA LEU A 105 1.47 8.60 -2.40
C LEU A 105 2.41 9.77 -2.17
N VAL A 106 2.36 10.39 -0.99
CA VAL A 106 3.28 11.48 -0.63
C VAL A 106 4.72 11.00 -0.67
N TRP A 107 4.98 9.81 -0.11
CA TRP A 107 6.33 9.23 -0.16
C TRP A 107 6.81 8.98 -1.60
N GLN A 108 5.98 8.40 -2.46
CA GLN A 108 6.33 8.13 -3.85
C GLN A 108 6.61 9.41 -4.64
N LEU A 109 5.87 10.49 -4.35
CA LEU A 109 6.16 11.79 -4.94
C LEU A 109 7.55 12.30 -4.52
N PHE A 110 7.90 12.15 -3.24
CA PHE A 110 9.25 12.47 -2.76
C PHE A 110 10.32 11.59 -3.42
N ALA A 111 10.08 10.30 -3.55
CA ALA A 111 11.01 9.37 -4.20
C ALA A 111 11.28 9.75 -5.65
N VAL A 112 10.25 10.15 -6.40
CA VAL A 112 10.39 10.65 -7.78
C VAL A 112 11.21 11.94 -7.82
N ILE A 113 10.92 12.92 -6.95
CA ILE A 113 11.66 14.18 -6.88
C ILE A 113 13.13 13.93 -6.54
N LEU A 114 13.41 13.11 -5.53
CA LEU A 114 14.77 12.74 -5.14
C LEU A 114 15.48 11.96 -6.25
N GLY A 115 14.75 11.08 -6.95
CA GLY A 115 15.26 10.35 -8.10
C GLY A 115 15.72 11.27 -9.23
N VAL A 116 14.92 12.28 -9.56
CA VAL A 116 15.30 13.31 -10.54
C VAL A 116 16.53 14.08 -10.08
N GLN A 117 16.60 14.50 -8.83
CA GLN A 117 17.77 15.16 -8.26
C GLN A 117 19.03 14.28 -8.32
N THR A 118 18.87 12.98 -8.09
CA THR A 118 19.96 12.00 -8.16
C THR A 118 20.48 11.86 -9.60
N VAL A 119 19.58 11.89 -10.60
CA VAL A 119 19.96 11.93 -12.03
C VAL A 119 20.76 13.18 -12.35
N VAL A 120 20.27 14.35 -11.93
CA VAL A 120 20.95 15.63 -12.14
C VAL A 120 22.32 15.66 -11.44
N GLY A 121 22.43 15.01 -10.27
CA GLY A 121 23.68 14.83 -9.53
C GLY A 121 24.67 13.82 -10.15
N GLY A 122 24.37 13.28 -11.34
CA GLY A 122 25.26 12.40 -12.10
C GLY A 122 25.10 10.90 -11.81
N GLN A 123 24.21 10.51 -10.90
CA GLN A 123 23.92 9.11 -10.59
C GLN A 123 22.71 8.59 -11.42
N LEU A 124 22.93 8.53 -12.74
CA LEU A 124 21.85 8.27 -13.71
C LEU A 124 21.07 6.99 -13.40
N PHE A 125 21.75 5.87 -13.17
CA PHE A 125 21.11 4.57 -13.00
C PHE A 125 20.23 4.51 -11.73
N ILE A 126 20.76 4.97 -10.61
CA ILE A 126 20.04 4.97 -9.32
C ILE A 126 18.83 5.91 -9.39
N GLY A 127 19.03 7.11 -9.94
CA GLY A 127 17.97 8.10 -10.07
C GLY A 127 16.86 7.66 -11.01
N LEU A 128 17.17 7.08 -12.18
CA LEU A 128 16.15 6.52 -13.08
C LEU A 128 15.38 5.37 -12.45
N LEU A 129 16.05 4.50 -11.71
CA LEU A 129 15.40 3.40 -11.00
C LEU A 129 14.41 3.94 -9.96
N ALA A 130 14.79 4.95 -9.18
CA ALA A 130 13.91 5.57 -8.19
C ALA A 130 12.69 6.24 -8.84
N VAL A 131 12.89 6.99 -9.94
CA VAL A 131 11.79 7.61 -10.71
C VAL A 131 10.86 6.57 -11.28
N PHE A 132 11.40 5.48 -11.83
CA PHE A 132 10.59 4.41 -12.42
C PHE A 132 9.75 3.67 -11.36
N LEU A 133 10.36 3.27 -10.25
CA LEU A 133 9.66 2.57 -9.16
C LEU A 133 8.61 3.47 -8.51
N GLY A 134 8.94 4.73 -8.22
CA GLY A 134 8.00 5.69 -7.66
C GLY A 134 6.84 5.98 -8.60
N GLY A 135 7.10 6.20 -9.89
CA GLY A 135 6.09 6.39 -10.91
C GLY A 135 5.16 5.18 -11.06
N LEU A 136 5.74 3.97 -11.08
CA LEU A 136 4.97 2.71 -11.12
C LEU A 136 4.05 2.58 -9.91
N ALA A 137 4.55 2.83 -8.71
CA ALA A 137 3.76 2.76 -7.48
C ALA A 137 2.61 3.78 -7.49
N ILE A 138 2.84 5.01 -7.96
CA ILE A 138 1.80 6.03 -8.12
C ILE A 138 0.72 5.53 -9.08
N MET A 139 1.08 5.03 -10.25
CA MET A 139 0.12 4.50 -11.23
C MET A 139 -0.71 3.36 -10.65
N MET A 140 -0.08 2.44 -9.91
CA MET A 140 -0.78 1.33 -9.25
C MET A 140 -1.76 1.81 -8.18
N LEU A 141 -1.40 2.84 -7.40
CA LEU A 141 -2.25 3.42 -6.36
C LEU A 141 -3.47 4.17 -6.93
N PHE A 142 -3.41 4.66 -8.17
CA PHE A 142 -4.53 5.30 -8.87
C PHE A 142 -5.38 4.33 -9.71
N SER A 143 -5.05 3.06 -9.73
CA SER A 143 -5.80 2.04 -10.47
C SER A 143 -7.26 1.94 -9.97
N SER A 144 -8.20 1.72 -10.89
CA SER A 144 -9.63 1.53 -10.59
C SER A 144 -9.88 0.38 -9.61
N SER A 145 -9.07 -0.68 -9.67
CA SER A 145 -9.14 -1.82 -8.76
C SER A 145 -8.86 -1.43 -7.30
N VAL A 146 -7.97 -0.45 -7.10
CA VAL A 146 -7.64 0.09 -5.76
C VAL A 146 -8.80 0.91 -5.22
N ASN A 147 -9.43 1.74 -6.04
CA ASN A 147 -10.59 2.53 -5.63
C ASN A 147 -11.74 1.61 -5.20
N ALA A 148 -12.09 0.62 -6.01
CA ALA A 148 -13.14 -0.35 -5.68
C ALA A 148 -12.85 -1.13 -4.38
N PHE A 149 -11.57 -1.49 -4.14
CA PHE A 149 -11.17 -2.17 -2.91
C PHE A 149 -11.39 -1.31 -1.66
N PHE A 150 -11.02 -0.02 -1.71
CA PHE A 150 -11.23 0.90 -0.58
C PHE A 150 -12.70 1.26 -0.36
N GLU A 151 -13.50 1.37 -1.42
CA GLU A 151 -14.95 1.57 -1.31
C GLU A 151 -15.62 0.37 -0.61
N ALA A 152 -15.27 -0.86 -0.98
CA ALA A 152 -15.79 -2.06 -0.34
C ALA A 152 -15.45 -2.12 1.16
N HIS A 153 -14.24 -1.69 1.55
CA HIS A 153 -13.81 -1.68 2.95
C HIS A 153 -14.41 -0.52 3.76
N SER A 154 -14.77 0.58 3.13
CA SER A 154 -15.43 1.71 3.81
C SER A 154 -16.91 1.45 4.07
N SER A 155 -17.61 0.81 3.10
CA SER A 155 -19.03 0.47 3.21
C SER A 155 -19.31 -0.58 4.30
N GLY A 156 -18.40 -1.54 4.50
CA GLY A 156 -18.54 -2.54 5.58
C GLY A 156 -18.44 -1.94 6.98
N ARG A 157 -17.73 -0.83 7.15
CA ARG A 157 -17.55 -0.16 8.44
C ARG A 157 -18.72 0.72 8.89
N SER A 158 -19.54 1.19 7.96
CA SER A 158 -20.75 1.97 8.31
C SER A 158 -21.84 1.08 8.89
N PHE A 159 -21.96 -0.15 8.40
CA PHE A 159 -23.00 -1.09 8.87
C PHE A 159 -22.76 -1.59 10.31
N ASP A 160 -21.50 -1.68 10.74
CA ASP A 160 -21.13 -2.18 12.08
C ASP A 160 -21.23 -1.09 13.17
N ARG A 161 -21.49 0.15 12.79
CA ARG A 161 -21.62 1.30 13.72
C ARG A 161 -23.06 1.60 14.09
N ASP A 162 -24.02 1.04 13.34
CA ASP A 162 -25.45 1.29 13.51
C ASP A 162 -26.15 0.12 14.24
N LEU A 163 -25.40 -0.86 14.76
CA LEU A 163 -25.83 -1.97 15.62
C LEU A 163 -25.35 -1.76 17.06
#